data_a0d765ab61f538b9ebb1bdbbb2b6288a
#
_entry.id   a0d765ab61f538b9ebb1bdbbb2b6288a
#
_cell.length_a   1.000
_cell.length_b   1.000
_cell.length_c   1.000
_cell.angle_alpha   90.00
_cell.angle_beta   90.00
_cell.angle_gamma   90.00
#
_symmetry.space_group_name_H-M   'P 1'
#
loop_
_entity.id
_entity.type
_entity.pdbx_description
1 polymer ?
#
loop_
_entity_poly.entity_id
_entity_poly.type
_entity_poly.pdbx_seq_one_letter_code
_entity_poly.pdbx_strand_id
1 'polypeptide(L)'
;GVTCAEDGPPRTKPIRDWVARGVTRVAGRKFTPGSLGYDAFLFSPGGGMGPTFLATENFLVFKAYNMSDLYALFVGHLMDRIQGGGRFDRSWDRITQLPTRQIASIQRILQREGYAIAKIDGFIGPNTRSQIGTYQLKNGLSVDCWPSASLLNTMQRRTAERTR
;
A
#
# COMPACT_ATOMS: atom_id res chain seq x y z
N GLY A 1 -5.09 13.64 -3.28
CA GLY A 1 -5.39 12.38 -3.94
C GLY A 1 -4.72 11.24 -3.19
N VAL A 2 -5.37 10.09 -3.08
CA VAL A 2 -4.78 8.89 -2.46
C VAL A 2 -3.71 8.36 -3.42
N THR A 3 -2.45 8.48 -3.04
CA THR A 3 -1.34 7.84 -3.76
C THR A 3 -1.24 6.40 -3.28
N CYS A 4 -1.52 5.46 -4.15
CA CYS A 4 -1.61 4.04 -3.80
C CYS A 4 -0.28 3.37 -3.52
N ALA A 5 0.70 3.70 -4.30
CA ALA A 5 2.12 3.40 -4.18
C ALA A 5 2.83 4.27 -5.22
N GLU A 6 3.97 4.80 -4.89
CA GLU A 6 4.79 5.51 -5.86
C GLU A 6 5.72 4.50 -6.54
N ASP A 7 5.74 4.49 -7.88
CA ASP A 7 6.79 3.85 -8.65
C ASP A 7 8.02 4.77 -8.53
N GLY A 8 8.99 4.37 -7.73
CA GLY A 8 10.20 5.14 -7.46
C GLY A 8 10.48 5.32 -5.97
N PRO A 9 11.53 6.08 -5.62
CA PRO A 9 11.81 6.38 -4.23
C PRO A 9 10.66 7.18 -3.63
N PRO A 10 10.19 6.81 -2.42
CA PRO A 10 9.06 7.50 -1.81
C PRO A 10 9.39 8.95 -1.52
N ARG A 11 8.42 9.84 -1.73
CA ARG A 11 8.54 11.26 -1.35
C ARG A 11 8.54 11.37 0.17
N THR A 12 9.72 11.55 0.73
CA THR A 12 9.89 11.77 2.16
C THR A 12 9.60 13.22 2.54
N LYS A 13 9.14 13.42 3.77
CA LYS A 13 8.97 14.71 4.43
C LYS A 13 9.20 14.53 5.92
N PRO A 14 9.66 15.57 6.63
CA PRO A 14 9.70 15.52 8.07
C PRO A 14 8.35 15.13 8.68
N ILE A 15 8.37 14.34 9.74
CA ILE A 15 7.13 13.89 10.41
C ILE A 15 6.26 15.07 10.85
N ARG A 16 6.85 16.20 11.27
CA ARG A 16 6.10 17.43 11.58
C ARG A 16 5.22 17.92 10.43
N ASP A 17 5.67 17.76 9.17
CA ASP A 17 4.91 18.19 8.00
C ASP A 17 3.71 17.27 7.73
N TRP A 18 3.85 15.99 8.04
CA TRP A 18 2.74 15.04 8.02
C TRP A 18 1.71 15.35 9.11
N VAL A 19 2.17 15.69 10.32
CA VAL A 19 1.31 16.11 11.43
C VAL A 19 0.54 17.39 11.07
N ALA A 20 1.20 18.38 10.48
CA ALA A 20 0.56 19.61 10.00
C ALA A 20 -0.53 19.35 8.93
N ARG A 21 -0.44 18.22 8.22
CA ARG A 21 -1.44 17.77 7.24
C ARG A 21 -2.53 16.86 7.83
N GLY A 22 -2.57 16.73 9.16
CA GLY A 22 -3.60 15.96 9.87
C GLY A 22 -3.25 14.49 10.08
N VAL A 23 -2.02 14.05 9.82
CA VAL A 23 -1.59 12.68 10.15
C VAL A 23 -1.43 12.58 11.67
N THR A 24 -2.14 11.64 12.26
CA THR A 24 -2.10 11.35 13.71
C THR A 24 -1.66 9.91 13.95
N ARG A 25 -1.06 9.65 15.11
CA ARG A 25 -0.81 8.27 15.53
C ARG A 25 -2.10 7.61 16.01
N VAL A 26 -2.23 6.33 15.74
CA VAL A 26 -3.35 5.51 16.23
C VAL A 26 -3.46 5.57 17.76
N ALA A 27 -4.64 5.31 18.31
CA ALA A 27 -4.95 5.37 19.73
C ALA A 27 -4.63 6.73 20.40
N GLY A 28 -4.66 7.83 19.64
CA GLY A 28 -4.44 9.18 20.17
C GLY A 28 -3.01 9.44 20.68
N ARG A 29 -2.07 8.55 20.42
CA ARG A 29 -0.65 8.73 20.84
C ARG A 29 -0.04 9.90 20.09
N LYS A 30 0.87 10.62 20.75
CA LYS A 30 1.62 11.73 20.14
C LYS A 30 2.95 11.23 19.57
N PHE A 31 3.44 11.90 18.54
CA PHE A 31 4.83 11.76 18.12
C PHE A 31 5.75 12.37 19.18
N THR A 32 6.88 11.72 19.43
CA THR A 32 7.88 12.28 20.36
C THR A 32 8.52 13.51 19.74
N PRO A 33 8.89 14.53 20.51
CA PRO A 33 9.56 15.73 19.97
C PRO A 33 10.79 15.38 19.12
N GLY A 34 11.61 14.42 19.55
CA GLY A 34 12.79 13.98 18.82
C GLY A 34 12.48 13.29 17.49
N SER A 35 11.28 12.72 17.31
CA SER A 35 10.91 12.06 16.06
C SER A 35 10.37 13.02 15.00
N LEU A 36 9.96 14.23 15.36
CA LEU A 36 9.31 15.18 14.45
C LEU A 36 10.22 15.65 13.30
N GLY A 37 11.55 15.59 13.50
CA GLY A 37 12.54 15.95 12.49
C GLY A 37 12.90 14.84 11.51
N TYR A 38 12.54 13.59 11.79
CA TYR A 38 12.87 12.48 10.88
C TYR A 38 12.04 12.53 9.61
N ASP A 39 12.71 12.32 8.49
CA ASP A 39 12.06 12.17 7.21
C ASP A 39 11.30 10.83 7.15
N ALA A 40 10.07 10.90 6.68
CA ALA A 40 9.19 9.74 6.58
C ALA A 40 8.25 9.85 5.38
N PHE A 41 7.74 8.71 4.95
CA PHE A 41 6.71 8.61 3.91
C PHE A 41 5.54 7.74 4.38
N LEU A 42 4.37 7.96 3.81
CA LEU A 42 3.20 7.12 4.07
C LEU A 42 3.34 5.78 3.35
N PHE A 43 3.17 4.72 4.11
CA PHE A 43 3.28 3.35 3.65
C PHE A 43 2.05 2.54 4.08
N SER A 44 1.30 2.01 3.12
CA SER A 44 0.07 1.22 3.34
C SER A 44 0.20 -0.14 2.66
N PRO A 45 0.84 -1.13 3.30
CA PRO A 45 1.13 -2.44 2.69
C PRO A 45 -0.13 -3.24 2.34
N GLY A 46 -1.24 -2.99 3.01
CA GLY A 46 -2.55 -3.61 2.74
C GLY A 46 -3.53 -2.67 2.03
N GLY A 47 -3.05 -1.61 1.37
CA GLY A 47 -3.93 -0.61 0.77
C GLY A 47 -4.81 0.08 1.81
N GLY A 48 -6.01 0.51 1.40
CA GLY A 48 -6.99 1.14 2.30
C GLY A 48 -7.61 0.20 3.33
N MET A 49 -7.43 -1.12 3.18
CA MET A 49 -7.99 -2.14 4.09
C MET A 49 -7.11 -2.41 5.30
N GLY A 50 -5.82 -2.08 5.23
CA GLY A 50 -4.84 -2.34 6.28
C GLY A 50 -4.40 -1.08 7.04
N PRO A 51 -3.49 -1.26 8.01
CA PRO A 51 -2.87 -0.15 8.70
C PRO A 51 -1.96 0.66 7.76
N THR A 52 -1.90 1.97 8.00
CA THR A 52 -0.95 2.88 7.36
C THR A 52 0.14 3.25 8.34
N PHE A 53 1.37 3.30 7.87
CA PHE A 53 2.56 3.62 8.65
C PHE A 53 3.21 4.89 8.12
N LEU A 54 3.90 5.60 9.00
CA LEU A 54 4.96 6.52 8.63
C LEU A 54 6.27 5.75 8.69
N ALA A 55 6.80 5.40 7.53
CA ALA A 55 8.06 4.69 7.38
C ALA A 55 9.21 5.70 7.23
N THR A 56 10.26 5.52 8.01
CA THR A 56 11.49 6.33 7.97
C THR A 56 12.55 5.68 7.09
N GLU A 57 13.71 6.32 6.94
CA GLU A 57 14.84 5.78 6.18
C GLU A 57 15.27 4.38 6.63
N ASN A 58 15.15 4.05 7.91
CA ASN A 58 15.46 2.70 8.41
C ASN A 58 14.65 1.61 7.69
N PHE A 59 13.40 1.91 7.30
CA PHE A 59 12.61 0.99 6.50
C PHE A 59 13.26 0.71 5.13
N LEU A 60 13.82 1.73 4.52
CA LEU A 60 14.50 1.62 3.22
C LEU A 60 15.81 0.81 3.34
N VAL A 61 16.52 0.94 4.47
CA VAL A 61 17.70 0.11 4.77
C VAL A 61 17.32 -1.37 4.83
N PHE A 62 16.27 -1.73 5.56
CA PHE A 62 15.78 -3.11 5.59
C PHE A 62 15.32 -3.59 4.21
N LYS A 63 14.68 -2.70 3.44
CA LYS A 63 14.24 -3.00 2.09
C LYS A 63 15.40 -3.19 1.10
N ALA A 64 16.52 -2.50 1.29
CA ALA A 64 17.72 -2.69 0.48
C ALA A 64 18.35 -4.09 0.70
N TYR A 65 18.24 -4.63 1.91
CA TYR A 65 18.69 -5.99 2.20
C TYR A 65 17.75 -7.06 1.60
N ASN A 66 16.44 -6.82 1.65
CA ASN A 66 15.43 -7.70 1.04
C ASN A 66 14.33 -6.81 0.42
N MET A 67 14.13 -6.91 -0.88
CA MET A 67 13.21 -6.07 -1.66
C MET A 67 11.71 -6.18 -1.26
N SER A 68 11.37 -6.99 -0.26
CA SER A 68 10.01 -7.17 0.22
C SER A 68 9.61 -6.12 1.25
N ASP A 69 8.55 -5.38 0.97
CA ASP A 69 7.94 -4.40 1.90
C ASP A 69 7.48 -5.06 3.21
N LEU A 70 6.89 -6.25 3.11
CA LEU A 70 6.42 -6.99 4.29
C LEU A 70 7.57 -7.50 5.13
N TYR A 71 8.68 -7.89 4.51
CA TYR A 71 9.89 -8.27 5.25
C TYR A 71 10.46 -7.08 6.04
N ALA A 72 10.63 -5.92 5.39
CA ALA A 72 11.13 -4.72 6.04
C ALA A 72 10.24 -4.30 7.23
N LEU A 73 8.91 -4.36 7.04
CA LEU A 73 7.95 -4.08 8.11
C LEU A 73 8.03 -5.09 9.26
N PHE A 74 8.16 -6.39 8.93
CA PHE A 74 8.31 -7.46 9.92
C PHE A 74 9.57 -7.26 10.77
N VAL A 75 10.71 -7.00 10.13
CA VAL A 75 11.99 -6.78 10.84
C VAL A 75 11.90 -5.55 11.75
N GLY A 76 11.38 -4.42 11.24
CA GLY A 76 11.19 -3.21 12.05
C GLY A 76 10.27 -3.47 13.25
N HIS A 77 9.13 -4.15 13.02
CA HIS A 77 8.21 -4.47 14.11
C HIS A 77 8.81 -5.46 15.12
N LEU A 78 9.59 -6.44 14.67
CA LEU A 78 10.29 -7.36 15.57
C LEU A 78 11.29 -6.62 16.46
N MET A 79 12.02 -5.65 15.92
CA MET A 79 12.91 -4.77 16.71
C MET A 79 12.13 -4.03 17.78
N ASP A 80 11.01 -3.40 17.42
CA ASP A 80 10.13 -2.70 18.38
C ASP A 80 9.65 -3.65 19.48
N ARG A 81 9.26 -4.88 19.11
CA ARG A 81 8.80 -5.91 20.08
C ARG A 81 9.89 -6.34 21.05
N ILE A 82 11.13 -6.51 20.57
CA ILE A 82 12.27 -6.86 21.42
C ILE A 82 12.56 -5.73 22.43
N GLN A 83 12.35 -4.48 22.03
CA GLN A 83 12.49 -3.30 22.89
C GLN A 83 11.29 -3.05 23.80
N GLY A 84 10.35 -3.98 23.91
CA GLY A 84 9.16 -3.86 24.76
C GLY A 84 7.97 -3.15 24.13
N GLY A 85 8.02 -2.86 22.83
CA GLY A 85 6.89 -2.31 22.08
C GLY A 85 5.68 -3.23 22.01
N GLY A 86 4.47 -2.66 21.86
CA GLY A 86 3.21 -3.37 21.76
C GLY A 86 2.96 -4.01 20.38
N ARG A 87 1.82 -4.69 20.25
CA ARG A 87 1.30 -5.14 18.96
C ARG A 87 0.84 -3.93 18.11
N PHE A 88 0.60 -4.15 16.82
CA PHE A 88 -0.09 -3.16 16.01
C PHE A 88 -1.50 -2.90 16.56
N ASP A 89 -1.89 -1.63 16.63
CA ASP A 89 -3.21 -1.22 17.15
C ASP A 89 -4.36 -1.54 16.18
N ARG A 90 -4.07 -1.70 14.90
CA ARG A 90 -5.01 -2.16 13.88
C ARG A 90 -4.66 -3.56 13.43
N SER A 91 -5.69 -4.42 13.39
CA SER A 91 -5.51 -5.77 12.89
C SER A 91 -5.39 -5.81 11.37
N TRP A 92 -4.85 -6.91 10.87
CA TRP A 92 -4.74 -7.22 9.44
C TRP A 92 -5.88 -8.12 8.94
N ASP A 93 -6.85 -8.42 9.80
CA ASP A 93 -7.88 -9.45 9.57
C ASP A 93 -8.81 -9.15 8.39
N ARG A 94 -8.88 -7.87 7.98
CA ARG A 94 -9.70 -7.44 6.85
C ARG A 94 -9.00 -7.50 5.50
N ILE A 95 -7.71 -7.83 5.49
CA ILE A 95 -6.94 -7.94 4.27
C ILE A 95 -7.12 -9.34 3.71
N THR A 96 -8.04 -9.49 2.78
CA THR A 96 -8.19 -10.73 2.00
C THR A 96 -7.26 -10.66 0.80
N GLN A 97 -6.35 -11.62 0.68
CA GLN A 97 -5.48 -11.74 -0.46
C GLN A 97 -6.11 -12.69 -1.50
N LEU A 98 -6.25 -12.19 -2.72
CA LEU A 98 -6.69 -13.02 -3.82
C LEU A 98 -5.63 -14.07 -4.20
N PRO A 99 -6.04 -15.25 -4.69
CA PRO A 99 -5.11 -16.20 -5.30
C PRO A 99 -4.30 -15.57 -6.44
N THR A 100 -3.05 -15.98 -6.59
CA THR A 100 -2.11 -15.47 -7.63
C THR A 100 -2.73 -15.40 -9.02
N ARG A 101 -3.49 -16.44 -9.43
CA ARG A 101 -4.19 -16.47 -10.71
C ARG A 101 -5.22 -15.34 -10.90
N GLN A 102 -5.89 -14.94 -9.82
CA GLN A 102 -6.89 -13.86 -9.86
C GLN A 102 -6.22 -12.49 -9.90
N ILE A 103 -5.10 -12.31 -9.20
CA ILE A 103 -4.26 -11.11 -9.30
C ILE A 103 -3.72 -10.98 -10.73
N ALA A 104 -3.20 -12.07 -11.32
CA ALA A 104 -2.76 -12.07 -12.72
C ALA A 104 -3.91 -11.74 -13.70
N SER A 105 -5.15 -12.10 -13.37
CA SER A 105 -6.31 -11.69 -14.17
C SER A 105 -6.57 -10.19 -14.09
N ILE A 106 -6.47 -9.58 -12.92
CA ILE A 106 -6.54 -8.13 -12.76
C ILE A 106 -5.43 -7.46 -13.58
N GLN A 107 -4.18 -7.92 -13.45
CA GLN A 107 -3.05 -7.38 -14.20
C GLN A 107 -3.27 -7.44 -15.72
N ARG A 108 -3.81 -8.56 -16.26
CA ARG A 108 -4.13 -8.68 -17.68
C ARG A 108 -5.23 -7.71 -18.12
N ILE A 109 -6.28 -7.53 -17.32
CA ILE A 109 -7.35 -6.58 -17.66
C ILE A 109 -6.78 -5.16 -17.67
N LEU A 110 -6.02 -4.77 -16.65
CA LEU A 110 -5.37 -3.46 -16.59
C LEU A 110 -4.47 -3.23 -17.80
N GLN A 111 -3.62 -4.20 -18.16
CA GLN A 111 -2.73 -4.09 -19.32
C GLN A 111 -3.51 -3.94 -20.63
N ARG A 112 -4.58 -4.71 -20.83
CA ARG A 112 -5.47 -4.60 -22.03
C ARG A 112 -6.18 -3.25 -22.11
N GLU A 113 -6.49 -2.63 -20.98
CA GLU A 113 -7.09 -1.30 -20.90
C GLU A 113 -6.06 -0.16 -20.96
N GLY A 114 -4.78 -0.47 -21.24
CA GLY A 114 -3.72 0.53 -21.45
C GLY A 114 -3.06 1.06 -20.17
N TYR A 115 -3.27 0.40 -19.03
CA TYR A 115 -2.54 0.72 -17.81
C TYR A 115 -1.12 0.14 -17.84
N ALA A 116 -0.15 0.86 -17.25
CA ALA A 116 1.27 0.51 -17.29
C ALA A 116 1.60 -0.65 -16.33
N ILE A 117 1.14 -1.85 -16.65
CA ILE A 117 1.49 -3.08 -15.93
C ILE A 117 2.82 -3.61 -16.48
N ALA A 118 3.87 -3.54 -15.67
CA ALA A 118 5.21 -3.97 -16.07
C ALA A 118 5.32 -5.49 -16.27
N LYS A 119 4.62 -6.29 -15.43
CA LYS A 119 4.67 -7.75 -15.50
C LYS A 119 3.35 -8.36 -15.00
N ILE A 120 2.89 -9.41 -15.68
CA ILE A 120 1.77 -10.24 -15.25
C ILE A 120 2.34 -11.44 -14.49
N ASP A 121 2.54 -11.31 -13.21
CA ASP A 121 3.16 -12.32 -12.34
C ASP A 121 2.24 -12.79 -11.20
N GLY A 122 1.08 -12.13 -11.03
CA GLY A 122 0.14 -12.44 -9.97
C GLY A 122 0.59 -11.97 -8.58
N PHE A 123 1.59 -11.07 -8.50
CA PHE A 123 2.03 -10.46 -7.24
C PHE A 123 1.50 -9.03 -7.10
N ILE A 124 1.24 -8.65 -5.83
CA ILE A 124 0.74 -7.31 -5.49
C ILE A 124 1.93 -6.43 -5.14
N GLY A 125 2.65 -5.98 -6.18
CA GLY A 125 3.73 -5.01 -6.03
C GLY A 125 3.25 -3.55 -6.11
N PRO A 126 4.15 -2.57 -5.89
CA PRO A 126 3.84 -1.14 -5.98
C PRO A 126 3.21 -0.75 -7.32
N ASN A 127 3.76 -1.23 -8.44
CA ASN A 127 3.22 -0.96 -9.78
C ASN A 127 1.77 -1.45 -9.90
N THR A 128 1.47 -2.71 -9.57
CA THR A 128 0.11 -3.25 -9.63
C THR A 128 -0.87 -2.42 -8.77
N ARG A 129 -0.46 -2.03 -7.57
CA ARG A 129 -1.29 -1.22 -6.65
C ARG A 129 -1.55 0.18 -7.18
N SER A 130 -0.52 0.83 -7.73
CA SER A 130 -0.64 2.15 -8.38
C SER A 130 -1.64 2.10 -9.54
N GLN A 131 -1.53 1.10 -10.40
CA GLN A 131 -2.44 0.95 -11.54
C GLN A 131 -3.86 0.59 -11.13
N ILE A 132 -4.05 -0.22 -10.07
CA ILE A 132 -5.36 -0.48 -9.47
C ILE A 132 -6.01 0.83 -9.00
N GLY A 133 -5.28 1.65 -8.24
CA GLY A 133 -5.82 2.92 -7.76
C GLY A 133 -6.16 3.90 -8.88
N THR A 134 -5.34 3.96 -9.92
CA THR A 134 -5.63 4.75 -11.12
C THR A 134 -6.88 4.25 -11.82
N TYR A 135 -7.05 2.94 -11.94
CA TYR A 135 -8.26 2.32 -12.48
C TYR A 135 -9.50 2.68 -11.65
N GLN A 136 -9.40 2.50 -10.32
CA GLN A 136 -10.49 2.81 -9.40
C GLN A 136 -10.92 4.27 -9.52
N LEU A 137 -9.97 5.21 -9.52
CA LEU A 137 -10.23 6.64 -9.66
C LEU A 137 -10.91 6.97 -10.98
N LYS A 138 -10.37 6.50 -12.11
CA LYS A 138 -10.94 6.75 -13.45
C LYS A 138 -12.34 6.17 -13.63
N ASN A 139 -12.67 5.14 -12.89
CA ASN A 139 -13.95 4.44 -12.99
C ASN A 139 -14.95 4.81 -11.89
N GLY A 140 -14.66 5.85 -11.08
CA GLY A 140 -15.55 6.31 -10.01
C GLY A 140 -15.74 5.30 -8.87
N LEU A 141 -14.75 4.40 -8.66
CA LEU A 141 -14.76 3.43 -7.58
C LEU A 141 -14.07 4.01 -6.34
N SER A 142 -14.35 3.42 -5.18
CA SER A 142 -13.60 3.72 -3.96
C SER A 142 -12.13 3.34 -4.16
N VAL A 143 -11.23 4.29 -3.91
CA VAL A 143 -9.78 4.12 -4.13
C VAL A 143 -9.15 3.52 -2.88
N ASP A 144 -9.03 2.20 -2.85
CA ASP A 144 -8.34 1.44 -1.80
C ASP A 144 -7.00 0.85 -2.23
N CYS A 145 -6.71 0.90 -3.55
CA CYS A 145 -5.47 0.43 -4.16
C CYS A 145 -5.19 -1.06 -3.91
N TRP A 146 -6.25 -1.84 -3.68
CA TRP A 146 -6.13 -3.24 -3.31
C TRP A 146 -6.89 -4.16 -4.28
N PRO A 147 -6.27 -5.28 -4.72
CA PRO A 147 -6.95 -6.27 -5.55
C PRO A 147 -7.94 -7.06 -4.70
N SER A 148 -9.20 -6.73 -4.78
CA SER A 148 -10.30 -7.43 -4.11
C SER A 148 -11.12 -8.27 -5.09
N ALA A 149 -11.88 -9.26 -4.58
CA ALA A 149 -12.80 -10.04 -5.39
C ALA A 149 -13.88 -9.16 -6.03
N SER A 150 -14.38 -8.15 -5.31
CA SER A 150 -15.36 -7.20 -5.83
C SER A 150 -14.80 -6.36 -6.99
N LEU A 151 -13.53 -5.94 -6.88
CA LEU A 151 -12.84 -5.25 -7.96
C LEU A 151 -12.72 -6.14 -9.20
N LEU A 152 -12.24 -7.38 -9.04
CA LEU A 152 -12.09 -8.32 -10.15
C LEU A 152 -13.43 -8.57 -10.86
N ASN A 153 -14.50 -8.82 -10.12
CA ASN A 153 -15.84 -9.03 -10.68
C ASN A 153 -16.33 -7.79 -11.45
N THR A 154 -16.07 -6.58 -10.92
CA THR A 154 -16.43 -5.33 -11.59
C THR A 154 -15.65 -5.17 -12.92
N MET A 155 -14.36 -5.45 -12.90
CA MET A 155 -13.52 -5.37 -14.08
C MET A 155 -13.96 -6.36 -15.17
N GLN A 156 -14.22 -7.61 -14.78
CA GLN A 156 -14.68 -8.66 -15.70
C GLN A 156 -16.02 -8.31 -16.36
N ARG A 157 -16.99 -7.84 -15.57
CA ARG A 157 -18.29 -7.41 -16.09
C ARG A 157 -18.14 -6.29 -17.12
N ARG A 158 -17.39 -5.23 -16.80
CA ARG A 158 -17.16 -4.09 -17.72
C ARG A 158 -16.44 -4.52 -19.00
N THR A 159 -15.48 -5.45 -18.88
CA THR A 159 -14.82 -6.01 -20.07
C THR A 159 -15.81 -6.75 -20.98
N ALA A 160 -16.70 -7.57 -20.40
CA ALA A 160 -17.72 -8.29 -21.17
C ALA A 160 -18.73 -7.35 -21.83
N GLU A 161 -19.11 -6.26 -21.20
CA GLU A 161 -20.01 -5.22 -21.75
C GLU A 161 -19.40 -4.48 -22.94
N ARG A 162 -18.07 -4.27 -22.95
CA ARG A 162 -17.35 -3.60 -24.06
C ARG A 162 -17.08 -4.50 -25.27
N THR A 163 -17.20 -5.81 -25.10
CA THR A 163 -16.94 -6.80 -26.16
C THR A 163 -18.23 -7.20 -26.90
N ARG A 164 -19.37 -6.70 -26.46
CA ARG A 164 -20.67 -6.85 -27.11
C ARG A 164 -21.01 -5.67 -28.01
#